data_131a0a07473f2b6c631f24ae8ecdd72c
#
_entry.id   131a0a07473f2b6c631f24ae8ecdd72c
#
_cell.length_a   1.000
_cell.length_b   1.000
_cell.length_c   1.000
_cell.angle_alpha   90.00
_cell.angle_beta   90.00
_cell.angle_gamma   90.00
#
_symmetry.space_group_name_H-M   'P 1'
#
loop_
_entity.id
_entity.type
_entity.pdbx_description
1 polymer ?
#
loop_
_entity_poly.entity_id
_entity_poly.type
_entity_poly.pdbx_seq_one_letter_code
_entity_poly.pdbx_strand_id
1 'polypeptide(L)'
;MRVLLLTFSLLLSSLSIAAQVEGIFAHIQTNKGEIVVALAYEKAPLTVINFVSLAEGTKASNKEPGVPFFDGIVFHRVIDNFMIQSGDPQGTGRGGPGYKFADEFSDLKHDKPGVLSMANSGPTTNGSQFFITHIPTPWLDGKHSVFGSVIRGMDVVNSIEKDDVIERITIERVGNNANNFVTGEDAFNAELALKSQELKAAQARQNQAFEELVVTTFPGAQKNDLGYFSLTTQVGIGEGAKAGNNIAIELSIELIDGTILQEPGKPTRFRLGSGEMLSVIDAVAINMAVDEIRLSITTYQQAFGSRDMGIPTDSILVFRLKRLSDGE
;
A
#
# COMPACT_ATOMS: atom_id res chain seq x y z
N MET A 1 1.23 -19.58 -87.26
CA MET A 1 2.23 -19.38 -86.22
C MET A 1 1.47 -18.72 -85.05
N ARG A 2 1.06 -19.52 -84.06
CA ARG A 2 0.33 -19.02 -82.91
C ARG A 2 1.31 -18.89 -81.72
N VAL A 3 1.55 -17.67 -81.25
CA VAL A 3 2.40 -17.38 -80.08
C VAL A 3 1.56 -17.53 -78.84
N LEU A 4 1.95 -18.45 -77.95
CA LEU A 4 1.29 -18.71 -76.65
C LEU A 4 2.03 -17.86 -75.58
N LEU A 5 1.37 -16.79 -75.10
CA LEU A 5 1.84 -16.00 -73.98
C LEU A 5 1.48 -16.72 -72.67
N LEU A 6 2.51 -17.27 -71.95
CA LEU A 6 2.41 -17.75 -70.57
C LEU A 6 2.54 -16.56 -69.65
N THR A 7 1.44 -16.14 -69.00
CA THR A 7 1.45 -15.19 -67.90
C THR A 7 1.78 -15.94 -66.58
N PHE A 8 3.00 -15.69 -66.06
CA PHE A 8 3.44 -16.21 -64.76
C PHE A 8 2.90 -15.27 -63.66
N SER A 9 1.84 -15.72 -62.98
CA SER A 9 1.26 -14.97 -61.87
C SER A 9 2.06 -15.24 -60.61
N LEU A 10 2.90 -14.26 -60.15
CA LEU A 10 3.59 -14.29 -58.88
C LEU A 10 2.57 -14.04 -57.74
N LEU A 11 2.17 -15.07 -57.03
CA LEU A 11 1.50 -14.94 -55.74
C LEU A 11 2.52 -14.48 -54.68
N LEU A 12 2.55 -13.17 -54.40
CA LEU A 12 3.16 -12.65 -53.20
C LEU A 12 2.27 -13.02 -51.99
N SER A 13 2.61 -14.07 -51.28
CA SER A 13 2.09 -14.34 -49.95
C SER A 13 2.68 -13.29 -49.00
N SER A 14 1.91 -12.27 -48.67
CA SER A 14 2.20 -11.35 -47.59
C SER A 14 2.15 -12.12 -46.25
N LEU A 15 3.32 -12.51 -45.72
CA LEU A 15 3.42 -12.89 -44.30
C LEU A 15 3.08 -11.63 -43.50
N SER A 16 1.90 -11.55 -42.94
CA SER A 16 1.59 -10.64 -41.85
C SER A 16 2.41 -11.13 -40.64
N ILE A 17 3.54 -10.49 -40.41
CA ILE A 17 4.24 -10.58 -39.11
C ILE A 17 3.30 -9.86 -38.14
N ALA A 18 2.47 -10.61 -37.40
CA ALA A 18 1.76 -10.07 -36.25
C ALA A 18 2.85 -9.52 -35.32
N ALA A 19 2.84 -8.24 -35.05
CA ALA A 19 3.76 -7.63 -34.10
C ALA A 19 3.55 -8.34 -32.75
N GLN A 20 4.57 -9.07 -32.31
CA GLN A 20 4.54 -9.75 -31.02
C GLN A 20 4.47 -8.67 -29.94
N VAL A 21 3.46 -8.73 -29.08
CA VAL A 21 3.30 -7.76 -28.00
C VAL A 21 4.50 -7.86 -27.06
N GLU A 22 5.23 -6.75 -26.91
CA GLU A 22 6.38 -6.69 -25.97
C GLU A 22 5.89 -6.76 -24.53
N GLY A 23 6.61 -7.48 -23.68
CA GLY A 23 6.27 -7.61 -22.27
C GLY A 23 6.92 -8.79 -21.56
N ILE A 24 6.63 -8.91 -20.29
CA ILE A 24 6.98 -10.08 -19.46
C ILE A 24 5.69 -10.82 -19.17
N PHE A 25 5.68 -12.11 -19.50
CA PHE A 25 4.51 -12.95 -19.36
C PHE A 25 4.80 -14.12 -18.42
N ALA A 26 3.87 -14.38 -17.50
CA ALA A 26 3.90 -15.56 -16.66
C ALA A 26 2.92 -16.60 -17.19
N HIS A 27 3.44 -17.77 -17.52
CA HIS A 27 2.67 -18.95 -17.92
C HIS A 27 2.47 -19.80 -16.67
N ILE A 28 1.30 -19.73 -16.08
CA ILE A 28 0.92 -20.50 -14.88
C ILE A 28 0.25 -21.78 -15.36
N GLN A 29 1.01 -22.88 -15.36
CA GLN A 29 0.50 -24.19 -15.69
C GLN A 29 -0.18 -24.76 -14.45
N THR A 30 -1.44 -25.13 -14.57
CA THR A 30 -2.24 -25.76 -13.51
C THR A 30 -2.78 -27.11 -13.96
N ASN A 31 -3.24 -27.93 -13.00
CA ASN A 31 -3.93 -29.19 -13.31
C ASN A 31 -5.28 -29.01 -14.05
N LYS A 32 -5.76 -27.75 -14.23
CA LYS A 32 -6.97 -27.40 -15.02
C LYS A 32 -6.63 -26.79 -16.38
N GLY A 33 -5.34 -26.44 -16.62
CA GLY A 33 -4.88 -25.81 -17.85
C GLY A 33 -3.95 -24.63 -17.60
N GLU A 34 -3.65 -23.89 -18.66
CA GLU A 34 -2.72 -22.76 -18.63
C GLU A 34 -3.43 -21.43 -18.44
N ILE A 35 -2.90 -20.60 -17.55
CA ILE A 35 -3.27 -19.19 -17.37
C ILE A 35 -2.06 -18.36 -17.79
N VAL A 36 -2.22 -17.44 -18.74
CA VAL A 36 -1.15 -16.51 -19.16
C VAL A 36 -1.45 -15.11 -18.65
N VAL A 37 -0.51 -14.55 -17.93
CA VAL A 37 -0.61 -13.22 -17.30
C VAL A 37 0.45 -12.30 -17.87
N ALA A 38 0.06 -11.10 -18.32
CA ALA A 38 0.99 -10.02 -18.62
C ALA A 38 1.38 -9.32 -17.30
N LEU A 39 2.68 -9.28 -17.01
CA LEU A 39 3.20 -8.65 -15.79
C LEU A 39 3.49 -7.17 -16.03
N ALA A 40 3.08 -6.33 -15.10
CA ALA A 40 3.19 -4.87 -15.18
C ALA A 40 4.56 -4.38 -14.65
N TYR A 41 5.65 -4.87 -15.22
CA TYR A 41 7.02 -4.67 -14.72
C TYR A 41 7.46 -3.19 -14.69
N GLU A 42 6.86 -2.32 -15.52
CA GLU A 42 7.15 -0.88 -15.50
C GLU A 42 6.40 -0.13 -14.39
N LYS A 43 5.23 -0.64 -13.96
CA LYS A 43 4.35 0.01 -12.99
C LYS A 43 4.45 -0.57 -11.59
N ALA A 44 4.90 -1.81 -11.47
CA ALA A 44 5.10 -2.51 -10.20
C ALA A 44 6.41 -3.33 -10.24
N PRO A 45 7.58 -2.67 -10.48
CA PRO A 45 8.86 -3.35 -10.67
C PRO A 45 9.25 -4.22 -9.49
N LEU A 46 9.15 -3.73 -8.24
CA LEU A 46 9.52 -4.49 -7.04
C LEU A 46 8.69 -5.78 -6.93
N THR A 47 7.37 -5.68 -7.14
CA THR A 47 6.44 -6.80 -7.04
C THR A 47 6.69 -7.82 -8.15
N VAL A 48 6.93 -7.34 -9.39
CA VAL A 48 7.24 -8.21 -10.53
C VAL A 48 8.60 -8.89 -10.34
N ILE A 49 9.65 -8.17 -9.90
CA ILE A 49 10.95 -8.77 -9.58
C ILE A 49 10.75 -9.87 -8.53
N ASN A 50 10.00 -9.62 -7.45
CA ASN A 50 9.72 -10.62 -6.44
C ASN A 50 9.05 -11.87 -7.02
N PHE A 51 7.96 -11.69 -7.76
CA PHE A 51 7.19 -12.80 -8.34
C PHE A 51 8.02 -13.61 -9.34
N VAL A 52 8.69 -12.94 -10.28
CA VAL A 52 9.53 -13.59 -11.29
C VAL A 52 10.69 -14.32 -10.65
N SER A 53 11.37 -13.69 -9.70
CA SER A 53 12.54 -14.31 -9.03
C SER A 53 12.16 -15.53 -8.20
N LEU A 54 10.97 -15.53 -7.59
CA LEU A 54 10.42 -16.71 -6.91
C LEU A 54 10.04 -17.81 -7.92
N ALA A 55 9.42 -17.44 -9.04
CA ALA A 55 9.04 -18.40 -10.09
C ALA A 55 10.26 -19.06 -10.73
N GLU A 56 11.36 -18.33 -10.90
CA GLU A 56 12.61 -18.84 -11.46
C GLU A 56 13.56 -19.45 -10.41
N GLY A 57 13.23 -19.34 -9.10
CA GLY A 57 14.11 -19.86 -8.02
C GLY A 57 15.39 -19.04 -7.84
N THR A 58 15.44 -17.81 -8.34
CA THR A 58 16.63 -16.92 -8.31
C THR A 58 16.65 -15.98 -7.10
N LYS A 59 15.67 -16.09 -6.21
CA LYS A 59 15.57 -15.33 -4.98
C LYS A 59 15.56 -16.25 -3.76
N ALA A 60 16.28 -15.87 -2.71
CA ALA A 60 16.27 -16.58 -1.44
C ALA A 60 14.84 -16.61 -0.86
N SER A 61 14.47 -17.79 -0.40
CA SER A 61 13.17 -18.07 0.22
C SER A 61 13.31 -19.21 1.23
N ASN A 62 12.20 -19.67 1.80
CA ASN A 62 12.16 -20.86 2.65
C ASN A 62 12.15 -22.19 1.87
N LYS A 63 12.33 -22.16 0.54
CA LYS A 63 12.68 -23.32 -0.28
C LYS A 63 14.19 -23.38 -0.52
N GLU A 64 14.69 -24.54 -0.92
CA GLU A 64 16.09 -24.72 -1.27
C GLU A 64 16.50 -23.77 -2.42
N PRO A 65 17.74 -23.25 -2.41
CA PRO A 65 18.24 -22.36 -3.48
C PRO A 65 18.11 -22.98 -4.86
N GLY A 66 17.65 -22.23 -5.84
CA GLY A 66 17.49 -22.66 -7.22
C GLY A 66 16.21 -23.46 -7.51
N VAL A 67 15.39 -23.72 -6.48
CA VAL A 67 14.10 -24.39 -6.67
C VAL A 67 13.02 -23.38 -6.95
N PRO A 68 12.27 -23.50 -8.08
CA PRO A 68 11.09 -22.69 -8.36
C PRO A 68 10.10 -22.70 -7.19
N PHE A 69 9.73 -21.51 -6.71
CA PHE A 69 8.98 -21.40 -5.46
C PHE A 69 7.54 -21.90 -5.60
N PHE A 70 6.90 -21.61 -6.74
CA PHE A 70 5.47 -21.85 -6.91
C PHE A 70 5.12 -23.29 -7.33
N ASP A 71 6.09 -24.08 -7.77
CA ASP A 71 5.84 -25.46 -8.22
C ASP A 71 5.25 -26.32 -7.08
N GLY A 72 4.09 -26.95 -7.32
CA GLY A 72 3.37 -27.77 -6.38
C GLY A 72 2.51 -27.02 -5.36
N ILE A 73 2.41 -25.69 -5.45
CA ILE A 73 1.58 -24.89 -4.51
C ILE A 73 0.11 -24.91 -4.96
N VAL A 74 -0.79 -25.06 -3.98
CA VAL A 74 -2.22 -25.14 -4.22
C VAL A 74 -2.92 -23.77 -4.21
N PHE A 75 -4.07 -23.68 -4.88
CA PHE A 75 -5.03 -22.61 -4.67
C PHE A 75 -5.80 -22.88 -3.36
N HIS A 76 -5.24 -22.40 -2.25
CA HIS A 76 -5.77 -22.68 -0.90
C HIS A 76 -7.07 -21.93 -0.57
N ARG A 77 -7.40 -20.89 -1.35
CA ARG A 77 -8.61 -20.09 -1.16
C ARG A 77 -9.21 -19.73 -2.52
N VAL A 78 -10.43 -20.19 -2.75
CA VAL A 78 -11.24 -19.87 -3.93
C VAL A 78 -12.59 -19.37 -3.44
N ILE A 79 -13.00 -18.21 -3.92
CA ILE A 79 -14.32 -17.62 -3.62
C ILE A 79 -14.98 -17.25 -4.94
N ASP A 80 -16.09 -17.89 -5.23
CA ASP A 80 -16.88 -17.62 -6.43
C ASP A 80 -17.29 -16.15 -6.51
N ASN A 81 -17.25 -15.60 -7.73
CA ASN A 81 -17.55 -14.19 -7.99
C ASN A 81 -16.66 -13.20 -7.19
N PHE A 82 -15.48 -13.64 -6.78
CA PHE A 82 -14.49 -12.77 -6.16
C PHE A 82 -13.08 -13.04 -6.70
N MET A 83 -12.40 -14.12 -6.27
CA MET A 83 -11.02 -14.40 -6.67
C MET A 83 -10.58 -15.83 -6.39
N ILE A 84 -9.49 -16.24 -7.03
CA ILE A 84 -8.67 -17.40 -6.66
C ILE A 84 -7.35 -16.94 -6.04
N GLN A 85 -6.89 -17.56 -4.97
CA GLN A 85 -5.67 -17.16 -4.23
C GLN A 85 -4.75 -18.35 -4.04
N SER A 86 -3.46 -18.13 -4.32
CA SER A 86 -2.38 -19.12 -4.20
C SER A 86 -1.09 -18.47 -3.65
N GLY A 87 0.06 -19.14 -3.82
CA GLY A 87 1.38 -18.64 -3.44
C GLY A 87 1.78 -18.89 -1.99
N ASP A 88 0.97 -19.62 -1.23
CA ASP A 88 1.31 -20.10 0.11
C ASP A 88 1.89 -21.52 0.05
N PRO A 89 3.18 -21.73 0.36
CA PRO A 89 3.79 -23.07 0.31
C PRO A 89 3.22 -24.05 1.35
N GLN A 90 2.48 -23.56 2.36
CA GLN A 90 1.83 -24.37 3.39
C GLN A 90 0.36 -24.65 3.07
N GLY A 91 -0.26 -23.95 2.13
CA GLY A 91 -1.67 -24.09 1.78
C GLY A 91 -2.66 -23.64 2.87
N THR A 92 -2.20 -22.88 3.86
CA THR A 92 -2.98 -22.47 5.04
C THR A 92 -3.51 -21.02 4.99
N GLY A 93 -3.02 -20.24 4.03
CA GLY A 93 -3.21 -18.80 3.94
C GLY A 93 -2.31 -17.98 4.87
N ARG A 94 -1.41 -18.63 5.62
CA ARG A 94 -0.50 -17.98 6.58
C ARG A 94 0.97 -18.11 6.21
N GLY A 95 1.30 -18.97 5.27
CA GLY A 95 2.64 -19.20 4.78
C GLY A 95 3.10 -18.11 3.82
N GLY A 96 4.40 -18.15 3.48
CA GLY A 96 5.03 -17.19 2.58
C GLY A 96 6.49 -17.52 2.34
N PRO A 97 7.26 -16.64 1.70
CA PRO A 97 8.62 -16.92 1.26
C PRO A 97 9.68 -16.77 2.37
N GLY A 98 9.30 -16.41 3.60
CA GLY A 98 10.20 -16.16 4.72
C GLY A 98 10.54 -14.70 4.95
N TYR A 99 10.03 -13.80 4.13
CA TYR A 99 10.20 -12.34 4.25
C TYR A 99 8.92 -11.60 3.87
N LYS A 100 8.92 -10.29 4.12
CA LYS A 100 7.85 -9.36 3.71
C LYS A 100 8.45 -8.14 3.04
N PHE A 101 7.66 -7.49 2.16
CA PHE A 101 8.07 -6.25 1.50
C PHE A 101 6.92 -5.27 1.37
N ALA A 102 7.28 -4.01 1.08
CA ALA A 102 6.34 -2.90 1.01
C ALA A 102 5.33 -3.02 -0.13
N ASP A 103 4.19 -2.36 0.04
CA ASP A 103 3.20 -2.20 -1.03
C ASP A 103 3.76 -1.34 -2.16
N GLU A 104 3.27 -1.62 -3.37
CA GLU A 104 3.64 -0.91 -4.58
C GLU A 104 2.36 -0.51 -5.33
N PHE A 105 1.79 0.63 -4.94
CA PHE A 105 0.60 1.16 -5.55
C PHE A 105 0.95 2.06 -6.74
N SER A 106 0.25 1.84 -7.84
CA SER A 106 0.35 2.62 -9.07
C SER A 106 -1.05 3.07 -9.53
N ASP A 107 -1.18 3.48 -10.78
CA ASP A 107 -2.46 3.76 -11.42
C ASP A 107 -3.26 2.50 -11.80
N LEU A 108 -2.67 1.31 -11.64
CA LEU A 108 -3.35 0.04 -11.86
C LEU A 108 -4.47 -0.18 -10.84
N LYS A 109 -5.61 -0.69 -11.33
CA LYS A 109 -6.84 -0.87 -10.56
C LYS A 109 -7.38 -2.28 -10.66
N HIS A 110 -8.20 -2.66 -9.68
CA HIS A 110 -8.98 -3.90 -9.71
C HIS A 110 -10.29 -3.68 -10.46
N ASP A 111 -10.21 -3.18 -11.69
CA ASP A 111 -11.35 -2.67 -12.48
C ASP A 111 -12.00 -3.70 -13.43
N LYS A 112 -11.43 -4.89 -13.51
CA LYS A 112 -11.86 -5.96 -14.42
C LYS A 112 -11.63 -7.35 -13.86
N PRO A 113 -12.23 -8.41 -14.46
CA PRO A 113 -11.82 -9.79 -14.22
C PRO A 113 -10.36 -10.03 -14.65
N GLY A 114 -9.68 -10.98 -13.99
CA GLY A 114 -8.33 -11.39 -14.34
C GLY A 114 -7.23 -10.45 -13.85
N VAL A 115 -7.49 -9.53 -12.95
CA VAL A 115 -6.44 -8.72 -12.31
C VAL A 115 -5.61 -9.60 -11.39
N LEU A 116 -4.27 -9.58 -11.59
CA LEU A 116 -3.28 -10.24 -10.72
C LEU A 116 -2.78 -9.25 -9.68
N SER A 117 -2.94 -9.59 -8.41
CA SER A 117 -2.63 -8.70 -7.28
C SER A 117 -2.04 -9.47 -6.09
N MET A 118 -1.25 -8.79 -5.25
CA MET A 118 -0.65 -9.38 -4.05
C MET A 118 -1.67 -9.53 -2.93
N ALA A 119 -1.72 -10.71 -2.33
CA ALA A 119 -2.39 -10.89 -1.05
C ALA A 119 -1.47 -10.43 0.09
N ASN A 120 -2.04 -9.75 1.08
CA ASN A 120 -1.34 -9.27 2.26
C ASN A 120 -2.22 -9.33 3.52
N SER A 121 -1.62 -9.09 4.69
CA SER A 121 -2.29 -9.02 6.00
C SER A 121 -2.29 -7.59 6.55
N GLY A 122 -2.32 -6.60 5.69
CA GLY A 122 -2.20 -5.17 5.99
C GLY A 122 -0.96 -4.55 5.34
N PRO A 123 -0.74 -3.26 5.53
CA PRO A 123 0.33 -2.53 4.87
C PRO A 123 1.72 -3.18 5.05
N THR A 124 2.53 -3.17 3.98
CA THR A 124 3.93 -3.65 3.98
C THR A 124 4.10 -5.13 4.36
N THR A 125 3.10 -5.98 4.08
CA THR A 125 3.15 -7.42 4.41
C THR A 125 3.08 -8.33 3.19
N ASN A 126 3.40 -7.82 1.99
CA ASN A 126 3.47 -8.65 0.78
C ASN A 126 4.56 -9.71 0.92
N GLY A 127 4.32 -10.87 0.32
CA GLY A 127 5.26 -12.01 0.34
C GLY A 127 5.24 -12.75 -0.99
N SER A 128 4.75 -14.00 -0.98
CA SER A 128 4.56 -14.82 -2.18
C SER A 128 3.11 -15.02 -2.56
N GLN A 129 2.16 -14.75 -1.65
CA GLN A 129 0.75 -14.98 -1.94
C GLN A 129 0.20 -13.96 -2.92
N PHE A 130 -0.54 -14.43 -3.90
CA PHE A 130 -1.21 -13.61 -4.92
C PHE A 130 -2.63 -14.11 -5.17
N PHE A 131 -3.44 -13.27 -5.78
CA PHE A 131 -4.79 -13.64 -6.22
C PHE A 131 -5.08 -13.15 -7.63
N ILE A 132 -6.01 -13.82 -8.30
CA ILE A 132 -6.56 -13.42 -9.60
C ILE A 132 -8.05 -13.21 -9.44
N THR A 133 -8.57 -12.05 -9.87
CA THR A 133 -9.96 -11.69 -9.69
C THR A 133 -10.89 -12.35 -10.71
N HIS A 134 -12.09 -12.76 -10.27
CA HIS A 134 -13.18 -13.20 -11.15
C HIS A 134 -14.01 -12.03 -11.68
N ILE A 135 -14.10 -10.94 -10.93
CA ILE A 135 -14.90 -9.73 -11.22
C ILE A 135 -14.09 -8.47 -10.83
N PRO A 136 -14.52 -7.27 -11.23
CA PRO A 136 -13.99 -6.02 -10.67
C PRO A 136 -14.14 -5.97 -9.15
N THR A 137 -13.06 -5.56 -8.45
CA THR A 137 -13.01 -5.49 -6.98
C THR A 137 -12.44 -4.15 -6.49
N PRO A 138 -13.06 -3.00 -6.84
CA PRO A 138 -12.48 -1.67 -6.64
C PRO A 138 -12.23 -1.32 -5.16
N TRP A 139 -12.87 -2.00 -4.22
CA TRP A 139 -12.63 -1.83 -2.77
C TRP A 139 -11.25 -2.32 -2.30
N LEU A 140 -10.48 -3.01 -3.18
CA LEU A 140 -9.10 -3.46 -2.94
C LEU A 140 -8.07 -2.45 -3.43
N ASP A 141 -8.48 -1.41 -4.17
CA ASP A 141 -7.60 -0.35 -4.65
C ASP A 141 -6.92 0.38 -3.48
N GLY A 142 -5.62 0.62 -3.62
CA GLY A 142 -4.81 1.23 -2.56
C GLY A 142 -4.57 0.36 -1.32
N LYS A 143 -4.99 -0.92 -1.36
CA LYS A 143 -4.76 -1.89 -0.28
C LYS A 143 -3.96 -3.10 -0.72
N HIS A 144 -4.04 -3.46 -2.01
CA HIS A 144 -3.33 -4.58 -2.61
C HIS A 144 -2.60 -4.11 -3.87
N SER A 145 -1.36 -4.57 -4.03
CA SER A 145 -0.49 -4.19 -5.16
C SER A 145 -0.87 -4.96 -6.42
N VAL A 146 -1.48 -4.28 -7.39
CA VAL A 146 -1.75 -4.85 -8.71
C VAL A 146 -0.46 -4.91 -9.50
N PHE A 147 -0.10 -6.09 -10.03
CA PHE A 147 1.15 -6.27 -10.77
C PHE A 147 1.01 -7.04 -12.10
N GLY A 148 -0.22 -7.29 -12.55
CA GLY A 148 -0.48 -7.92 -13.84
C GLY A 148 -1.95 -8.13 -14.13
N SER A 149 -2.21 -8.71 -15.29
CA SER A 149 -3.57 -9.13 -15.66
C SER A 149 -3.52 -10.34 -16.61
N VAL A 150 -4.52 -11.21 -16.50
CA VAL A 150 -4.71 -12.37 -17.36
C VAL A 150 -4.99 -11.90 -18.80
N ILE A 151 -4.25 -12.44 -19.75
CA ILE A 151 -4.41 -12.19 -21.19
C ILE A 151 -4.93 -13.44 -21.92
N ARG A 152 -4.80 -14.64 -21.32
CA ARG A 152 -5.34 -15.90 -21.84
C ARG A 152 -5.62 -16.86 -20.67
N GLY A 153 -6.67 -17.66 -20.77
CA GLY A 153 -7.02 -18.67 -19.77
C GLY A 153 -7.95 -18.18 -18.66
N MET A 154 -8.80 -17.17 -18.91
CA MET A 154 -9.86 -16.78 -17.96
C MET A 154 -10.89 -17.88 -17.72
N ASP A 155 -11.12 -18.76 -18.68
CA ASP A 155 -11.91 -19.98 -18.54
C ASP A 155 -11.28 -20.94 -17.53
N VAL A 156 -9.95 -21.08 -17.56
CA VAL A 156 -9.18 -21.85 -16.57
C VAL A 156 -9.29 -21.19 -15.19
N VAL A 157 -9.09 -19.85 -15.08
CA VAL A 157 -9.26 -19.11 -13.81
C VAL A 157 -10.63 -19.40 -13.20
N ASN A 158 -11.69 -19.38 -14.02
CA ASN A 158 -13.07 -19.63 -13.56
C ASN A 158 -13.36 -21.10 -13.25
N SER A 159 -12.50 -22.03 -13.66
CA SER A 159 -12.62 -23.47 -13.39
C SER A 159 -11.79 -23.97 -12.23
N ILE A 160 -10.91 -23.11 -11.68
CA ILE A 160 -10.08 -23.45 -10.53
C ILE A 160 -10.96 -23.65 -9.29
N GLU A 161 -10.71 -24.76 -8.62
CA GLU A 161 -11.32 -25.13 -7.35
C GLU A 161 -10.28 -25.10 -6.23
N LYS A 162 -10.75 -25.07 -4.99
CA LYS A 162 -9.85 -25.15 -3.84
C LYS A 162 -9.03 -26.45 -3.90
N ASP A 163 -7.74 -26.33 -3.60
CA ASP A 163 -6.72 -27.37 -3.61
C ASP A 163 -6.26 -27.82 -5.02
N ASP A 164 -6.74 -27.19 -6.10
CA ASP A 164 -6.10 -27.29 -7.41
C ASP A 164 -4.65 -26.78 -7.34
N VAL A 165 -3.77 -27.31 -8.19
CA VAL A 165 -2.31 -27.19 -8.05
C VAL A 165 -1.73 -26.34 -9.17
N ILE A 166 -0.81 -25.44 -8.83
CA ILE A 166 0.15 -24.86 -9.76
C ILE A 166 1.24 -25.91 -10.01
N GLU A 167 1.26 -26.48 -11.21
CA GLU A 167 2.30 -27.45 -11.59
C GLU A 167 3.63 -26.76 -11.82
N ARG A 168 3.61 -25.59 -12.48
CA ARG A 168 4.79 -24.77 -12.78
C ARG A 168 4.40 -23.35 -13.19
N ILE A 169 5.30 -22.38 -12.92
CA ILE A 169 5.26 -21.05 -13.53
C ILE A 169 6.52 -20.86 -14.35
N THR A 170 6.36 -20.53 -15.65
CA THR A 170 7.48 -20.14 -16.53
C THR A 170 7.33 -18.68 -16.96
N ILE A 171 8.46 -18.03 -17.16
CA ILE A 171 8.50 -16.61 -17.51
C ILE A 171 8.99 -16.44 -18.93
N GLU A 172 8.17 -15.79 -19.76
CA GLU A 172 8.53 -15.40 -21.13
C GLU A 172 8.79 -13.88 -21.17
N ARG A 173 9.89 -13.49 -21.83
CA ARG A 173 10.29 -12.10 -22.03
C ARG A 173 10.32 -11.79 -23.51
N VAL A 174 9.54 -10.83 -23.98
CA VAL A 174 9.38 -10.44 -25.37
C VAL A 174 9.76 -8.97 -25.54
N GLY A 175 10.70 -8.69 -26.44
CA GLY A 175 11.17 -7.33 -26.72
C GLY A 175 12.36 -6.89 -25.86
N ASN A 176 12.98 -5.78 -26.26
CA ASN A 176 14.23 -5.35 -25.67
C ASN A 176 14.07 -4.93 -24.20
N ASN A 177 13.01 -4.20 -23.85
CA ASN A 177 12.79 -3.73 -22.49
C ASN A 177 12.57 -4.91 -21.53
N ALA A 178 11.76 -5.88 -21.94
CA ALA A 178 11.50 -7.08 -21.15
C ALA A 178 12.74 -7.95 -20.95
N ASN A 179 13.57 -8.10 -21.99
CA ASN A 179 14.82 -8.86 -21.91
C ASN A 179 15.90 -8.18 -21.05
N ASN A 180 15.87 -6.84 -20.97
CA ASN A 180 16.79 -6.05 -20.14
C ASN A 180 16.28 -5.86 -18.70
N PHE A 181 15.05 -6.28 -18.39
CA PHE A 181 14.50 -6.19 -17.03
C PHE A 181 15.17 -7.23 -16.13
N VAL A 182 16.02 -6.74 -15.23
CA VAL A 182 16.82 -7.58 -14.33
C VAL A 182 15.96 -8.10 -13.18
N THR A 183 16.11 -9.38 -12.88
CA THR A 183 15.42 -10.06 -11.77
C THR A 183 16.45 -10.80 -10.89
N GLY A 184 16.02 -11.44 -9.83
CA GLY A 184 16.87 -12.14 -8.87
C GLY A 184 17.04 -11.38 -7.56
N GLU A 185 17.80 -11.97 -6.63
CA GLU A 185 18.00 -11.45 -5.27
C GLU A 185 18.59 -10.02 -5.25
N ASP A 186 19.63 -9.79 -6.04
CA ASP A 186 20.31 -8.48 -6.07
C ASP A 186 19.40 -7.39 -6.64
N ALA A 187 18.65 -7.69 -7.70
CA ALA A 187 17.69 -6.77 -8.29
C ALA A 187 16.56 -6.45 -7.32
N PHE A 188 16.05 -7.44 -6.61
CA PHE A 188 15.03 -7.23 -5.58
C PHE A 188 15.53 -6.31 -4.46
N ASN A 189 16.74 -6.56 -3.96
CA ASN A 189 17.33 -5.76 -2.87
C ASN A 189 17.60 -4.32 -3.33
N ALA A 190 18.07 -4.12 -4.57
CA ALA A 190 18.29 -2.80 -5.15
C ALA A 190 16.97 -2.01 -5.28
N GLU A 191 15.93 -2.64 -5.82
CA GLU A 191 14.62 -2.01 -6.00
C GLU A 191 13.94 -1.71 -4.66
N LEU A 192 14.07 -2.62 -3.69
CA LEU A 192 13.58 -2.41 -2.32
C LEU A 192 14.25 -1.21 -1.65
N ALA A 193 15.56 -1.07 -1.82
CA ALA A 193 16.32 0.08 -1.30
C ALA A 193 15.88 1.39 -1.97
N LEU A 194 15.72 1.39 -3.29
CA LEU A 194 15.21 2.54 -4.05
C LEU A 194 13.84 2.96 -3.56
N LYS A 195 12.91 2.02 -3.44
CA LYS A 195 11.55 2.26 -2.95
C LYS A 195 11.53 2.82 -1.52
N SER A 196 12.40 2.28 -0.66
CA SER A 196 12.57 2.81 0.71
C SER A 196 13.05 4.26 0.72
N GLN A 197 13.98 4.63 -0.17
CA GLN A 197 14.45 6.00 -0.30
C GLN A 197 13.35 6.94 -0.82
N GLU A 198 12.59 6.51 -1.83
CA GLU A 198 11.45 7.27 -2.36
C GLU A 198 10.39 7.57 -1.29
N LEU A 199 10.02 6.54 -0.50
CA LEU A 199 9.07 6.70 0.60
C LEU A 199 9.57 7.66 1.67
N LYS A 200 10.85 7.56 2.06
CA LYS A 200 11.46 8.50 3.02
C LYS A 200 11.49 9.93 2.47
N ALA A 201 11.83 10.09 1.20
CA ALA A 201 11.84 11.42 0.56
C ALA A 201 10.43 12.00 0.43
N ALA A 202 9.42 11.18 0.11
CA ALA A 202 8.02 11.61 0.08
C ALA A 202 7.52 12.06 1.46
N GLN A 203 7.83 11.27 2.51
CA GLN A 203 7.49 11.60 3.89
C GLN A 203 8.19 12.89 4.36
N ALA A 204 9.46 13.09 4.01
CA ALA A 204 10.18 14.32 4.35
C ALA A 204 9.55 15.55 3.68
N ARG A 205 9.17 15.45 2.39
CA ARG A 205 8.45 16.53 1.69
C ARG A 205 7.10 16.83 2.32
N GLN A 206 6.34 15.80 2.71
CA GLN A 206 5.05 15.97 3.38
C GLN A 206 5.20 16.64 4.74
N ASN A 207 6.20 16.24 5.52
CA ASN A 207 6.51 16.86 6.81
C ASN A 207 6.93 18.33 6.65
N GLN A 208 7.77 18.64 5.66
CA GLN A 208 8.16 20.00 5.37
C GLN A 208 6.96 20.88 4.97
N ALA A 209 6.10 20.40 4.07
CA ALA A 209 4.89 21.11 3.67
C ALA A 209 3.94 21.36 4.85
N PHE A 210 3.81 20.38 5.74
CA PHE A 210 3.06 20.53 6.99
C PHE A 210 3.66 21.65 7.88
N GLU A 211 4.97 21.62 8.10
CA GLU A 211 5.67 22.64 8.91
C GLU A 211 5.50 24.06 8.34
N GLU A 212 5.71 24.20 7.04
CA GLU A 212 5.54 25.49 6.33
C GLU A 212 4.10 26.03 6.46
N LEU A 213 3.11 25.14 6.31
CA LEU A 213 1.70 25.51 6.45
C LEU A 213 1.38 25.92 7.90
N VAL A 214 1.87 25.18 8.91
CA VAL A 214 1.64 25.55 10.32
C VAL A 214 2.28 26.87 10.67
N VAL A 215 3.53 27.10 10.30
CA VAL A 215 4.24 28.37 10.58
C VAL A 215 3.56 29.57 9.92
N THR A 216 3.01 29.36 8.72
CA THR A 216 2.30 30.41 7.99
C THR A 216 0.94 30.72 8.60
N THR A 217 0.19 29.67 8.98
CA THR A 217 -1.19 29.81 9.51
C THR A 217 -1.22 30.21 10.98
N PHE A 218 -0.23 29.72 11.75
CA PHE A 218 -0.11 29.95 13.19
C PHE A 218 1.27 30.52 13.55
N PRO A 219 1.54 31.82 13.24
CA PRO A 219 2.81 32.44 13.56
C PRO A 219 3.11 32.34 15.06
N GLY A 220 4.30 31.86 15.40
CA GLY A 220 4.73 31.66 16.79
C GLY A 220 4.44 30.26 17.37
N ALA A 221 3.79 29.37 16.62
CA ALA A 221 3.66 27.98 17.04
C ALA A 221 5.03 27.30 17.21
N GLN A 222 5.21 26.57 18.29
CA GLN A 222 6.45 25.86 18.63
C GLN A 222 6.29 24.35 18.42
N LYS A 223 7.24 23.74 17.72
CA LYS A 223 7.29 22.29 17.54
C LYS A 223 7.91 21.63 18.78
N ASN A 224 7.25 20.62 19.34
CA ASN A 224 7.81 19.82 20.43
C ASN A 224 8.56 18.57 19.91
N ASP A 225 9.23 17.86 20.83
CA ASP A 225 10.03 16.66 20.50
C ASP A 225 9.20 15.51 19.94
N LEU A 226 7.89 15.50 20.13
CA LEU A 226 6.95 14.51 19.56
C LEU A 226 6.45 14.89 18.15
N GLY A 227 6.89 16.05 17.64
CA GLY A 227 6.54 16.52 16.31
C GLY A 227 5.21 17.28 16.21
N TYR A 228 4.52 17.51 17.33
CA TYR A 228 3.32 18.37 17.37
C TYR A 228 3.73 19.85 17.43
N PHE A 229 2.92 20.70 16.83
CA PHE A 229 3.07 22.14 17.06
C PHE A 229 2.09 22.60 18.13
N SER A 230 2.51 23.54 18.97
CA SER A 230 1.67 24.15 19.98
C SER A 230 1.79 25.68 19.96
N LEU A 231 0.66 26.35 20.25
CA LEU A 231 0.56 27.80 20.34
C LEU A 231 -0.32 28.18 21.52
N THR A 232 0.23 28.90 22.49
CA THR A 232 -0.57 29.50 23.56
C THR A 232 -1.22 30.78 23.03
N THR A 233 -2.55 30.79 22.93
CA THR A 233 -3.36 31.93 22.47
C THR A 233 -3.88 32.77 23.62
N GLN A 234 -3.94 32.20 24.83
CA GLN A 234 -4.26 32.90 26.07
C GLN A 234 -3.37 32.35 27.19
N VAL A 235 -2.67 33.22 27.85
CA VAL A 235 -1.83 32.88 29.01
C VAL A 235 -2.73 32.61 30.21
N GLY A 236 -2.45 31.54 30.94
CA GLY A 236 -3.17 31.18 32.16
C GLY A 236 -2.60 31.80 33.42
N ILE A 237 -3.15 31.39 34.56
CA ILE A 237 -2.79 31.91 35.90
C ILE A 237 -2.20 30.78 36.74
N GLY A 238 -1.15 31.08 37.50
CA GLY A 238 -0.52 30.14 38.46
C GLY A 238 0.45 29.15 37.79
N GLU A 239 0.76 28.06 38.52
CA GLU A 239 1.68 27.03 38.02
C GLU A 239 1.06 26.13 36.97
N GLY A 240 1.88 25.73 36.01
CA GLY A 240 1.49 24.74 34.98
C GLY A 240 1.27 23.34 35.55
N ALA A 241 0.37 22.58 34.95
CA ALA A 241 0.07 21.21 35.31
C ALA A 241 1.27 20.29 35.09
N LYS A 242 1.53 19.38 36.04
CA LYS A 242 2.61 18.38 35.99
C LYS A 242 2.01 17.00 35.70
N ALA A 243 2.80 16.12 35.08
CA ALA A 243 2.41 14.72 34.91
C ALA A 243 1.99 14.13 36.28
N GLY A 244 0.88 13.39 36.28
CA GLY A 244 0.24 12.83 37.47
C GLY A 244 -0.82 13.72 38.12
N ASN A 245 -0.94 15.02 37.74
CA ASN A 245 -2.02 15.86 38.22
C ASN A 245 -3.36 15.43 37.60
N ASN A 246 -4.43 15.55 38.38
CA ASN A 246 -5.79 15.50 37.83
C ASN A 246 -6.13 16.90 37.32
N ILE A 247 -6.49 17.01 36.04
CA ILE A 247 -6.85 18.29 35.42
C ILE A 247 -8.22 18.18 34.73
N ALA A 248 -8.84 19.33 34.52
CA ALA A 248 -10.03 19.47 33.72
C ALA A 248 -9.73 20.36 32.50
N ILE A 249 -10.19 19.94 31.34
CA ILE A 249 -10.09 20.73 30.11
C ILE A 249 -11.42 20.84 29.37
N GLU A 250 -11.66 21.95 28.71
CA GLU A 250 -12.53 22.03 27.57
C GLU A 250 -11.73 21.75 26.31
N LEU A 251 -12.28 20.93 25.41
CA LEU A 251 -11.65 20.51 24.17
C LEU A 251 -12.56 20.72 22.98
N SER A 252 -12.05 21.41 21.94
CA SER A 252 -12.64 21.36 20.61
C SER A 252 -11.61 20.87 19.61
N ILE A 253 -12.12 20.34 18.48
CA ILE A 253 -11.29 19.81 17.38
C ILE A 253 -11.80 20.45 16.09
N GLU A 254 -10.89 21.03 15.33
CA GLU A 254 -11.19 21.64 14.03
C GLU A 254 -10.15 21.24 12.99
N LEU A 255 -10.48 21.35 11.73
CA LEU A 255 -9.51 21.28 10.63
C LEU A 255 -8.73 22.59 10.55
N ILE A 256 -7.58 22.57 9.89
CA ILE A 256 -6.73 23.77 9.72
C ILE A 256 -7.44 24.91 8.97
N ASP A 257 -8.46 24.61 8.17
CA ASP A 257 -9.30 25.58 7.47
C ASP A 257 -10.42 26.18 8.33
N GLY A 258 -10.51 25.78 9.60
CA GLY A 258 -11.51 26.24 10.57
C GLY A 258 -12.80 25.43 10.58
N THR A 259 -12.90 24.33 9.80
CA THR A 259 -14.07 23.45 9.87
C THR A 259 -14.11 22.75 11.22
N ILE A 260 -15.18 22.96 11.98
CA ILE A 260 -15.33 22.37 13.31
C ILE A 260 -15.76 20.88 13.17
N LEU A 261 -14.97 19.99 13.75
CA LEU A 261 -15.24 18.55 13.84
C LEU A 261 -15.89 18.20 15.17
N GLN A 262 -15.52 18.88 16.24
CA GLN A 262 -16.03 18.71 17.58
C GLN A 262 -16.11 20.07 18.28
N GLU A 263 -17.32 20.47 18.67
CA GLU A 263 -17.53 21.65 19.53
C GLU A 263 -17.04 21.41 20.95
N PRO A 264 -16.70 22.47 21.70
CA PRO A 264 -16.41 22.34 23.12
C PRO A 264 -17.59 21.68 23.85
N GLY A 265 -17.33 20.54 24.49
CA GLY A 265 -18.32 19.79 25.24
C GLY A 265 -18.26 20.09 26.74
N LYS A 266 -18.83 19.15 27.55
CA LYS A 266 -18.63 19.18 28.99
C LYS A 266 -17.15 19.02 29.31
N PRO A 267 -16.66 19.63 30.43
CA PRO A 267 -15.28 19.46 30.87
C PRO A 267 -14.87 18.01 30.95
N THR A 268 -13.74 17.69 30.35
CA THR A 268 -13.15 16.36 30.43
C THR A 268 -12.10 16.36 31.54
N ARG A 269 -12.27 15.46 32.52
CA ARG A 269 -11.33 15.28 33.64
C ARG A 269 -10.53 14.03 33.43
N PHE A 270 -9.21 14.12 33.60
CA PHE A 270 -8.29 13.01 33.43
C PHE A 270 -7.01 13.22 34.23
N ARG A 271 -6.27 12.17 34.44
CA ARG A 271 -4.94 12.23 35.03
C ARG A 271 -3.90 12.46 33.94
N LEU A 272 -3.22 13.58 33.98
CA LEU A 272 -2.25 14.00 32.97
C LEU A 272 -1.07 12.98 32.86
N GLY A 273 -0.80 12.51 31.64
CA GLY A 273 0.25 11.52 31.37
C GLY A 273 -0.11 10.07 31.72
N SER A 274 -1.38 9.77 32.01
CA SER A 274 -1.84 8.40 32.29
C SER A 274 -2.14 7.58 31.02
N GLY A 275 -2.21 8.23 29.86
CA GLY A 275 -2.65 7.61 28.60
C GLY A 275 -4.17 7.45 28.48
N GLU A 276 -4.95 8.08 29.35
CA GLU A 276 -6.41 8.11 29.25
C GLU A 276 -6.91 8.93 28.04
N MET A 277 -6.09 9.91 27.61
CA MET A 277 -6.38 10.79 26.49
C MET A 277 -5.49 10.45 25.28
N LEU A 278 -5.78 11.04 24.13
CA LEU A 278 -4.88 11.00 22.98
C LEU A 278 -3.51 11.56 23.38
N SER A 279 -2.44 10.95 22.90
CA SER A 279 -1.07 11.38 23.21
C SER A 279 -0.81 12.85 22.89
N VAL A 280 -1.45 13.39 21.85
CA VAL A 280 -1.38 14.80 21.48
C VAL A 280 -1.97 15.70 22.56
N ILE A 281 -3.06 15.29 23.22
CA ILE A 281 -3.70 16.05 24.31
C ILE A 281 -2.82 16.00 25.56
N ASP A 282 -2.38 14.82 25.96
CA ASP A 282 -1.46 14.65 27.10
C ASP A 282 -0.20 15.50 26.95
N ALA A 283 0.44 15.45 25.76
CA ALA A 283 1.68 16.18 25.50
C ALA A 283 1.49 17.70 25.56
N VAL A 284 0.39 18.20 25.05
CA VAL A 284 0.14 19.66 24.96
C VAL A 284 -0.41 20.21 26.27
N ALA A 285 -1.12 19.41 27.07
CA ALA A 285 -1.64 19.83 28.36
C ALA A 285 -0.56 19.96 29.47
N ILE A 286 0.60 19.35 29.28
CA ILE A 286 1.74 19.52 30.21
C ILE A 286 2.13 20.99 30.29
N ASN A 287 2.34 21.47 31.50
CA ASN A 287 2.69 22.87 31.86
C ASN A 287 1.62 23.92 31.45
N MET A 288 0.40 23.52 31.12
CA MET A 288 -0.70 24.50 30.99
C MET A 288 -1.09 25.03 32.38
N ALA A 289 -1.18 26.34 32.50
CA ALA A 289 -1.72 27.01 33.68
C ALA A 289 -3.26 27.05 33.64
N VAL A 290 -3.91 27.35 34.77
CA VAL A 290 -5.39 27.50 34.82
C VAL A 290 -5.79 28.66 33.92
N ASP A 291 -6.91 28.53 33.22
CA ASP A 291 -7.45 29.46 32.19
C ASP A 291 -6.54 29.67 30.95
N GLU A 292 -5.46 28.89 30.83
CA GLU A 292 -4.67 28.92 29.61
C GLU A 292 -5.44 28.28 28.47
N ILE A 293 -5.35 28.93 27.26
CA ILE A 293 -5.82 28.35 26.03
C ILE A 293 -4.60 28.05 25.15
N ARG A 294 -4.47 26.79 24.80
CA ARG A 294 -3.38 26.30 23.94
C ARG A 294 -3.94 25.50 22.78
N LEU A 295 -3.44 25.80 21.58
CA LEU A 295 -3.68 25.01 20.38
C LEU A 295 -2.63 23.93 20.25
N SER A 296 -3.04 22.74 19.78
CA SER A 296 -2.14 21.71 19.27
C SER A 296 -2.46 21.44 17.82
N ILE A 297 -1.48 21.63 16.95
CA ILE A 297 -1.62 21.43 15.52
C ILE A 297 -0.84 20.17 15.15
N THR A 298 -1.49 19.23 14.48
CA THR A 298 -0.93 17.91 14.19
C THR A 298 -1.55 17.32 12.92
N THR A 299 -0.90 16.33 12.33
CA THR A 299 -1.50 15.57 11.24
C THR A 299 -2.47 14.52 11.79
N TYR A 300 -3.42 14.07 10.93
CA TYR A 300 -4.31 12.96 11.26
C TYR A 300 -3.55 11.74 11.76
N GLN A 301 -2.46 11.36 11.05
CA GLN A 301 -1.64 10.21 11.37
C GLN A 301 -0.99 10.29 12.77
N GLN A 302 -0.53 11.48 13.17
CA GLN A 302 0.04 11.70 14.49
C GLN A 302 -1.01 11.62 15.61
N ALA A 303 -2.25 12.11 15.34
CA ALA A 303 -3.33 12.11 16.33
C ALA A 303 -3.97 10.74 16.50
N PHE A 304 -4.31 10.07 15.39
CA PHE A 304 -5.17 8.89 15.38
C PHE A 304 -4.48 7.62 14.86
N GLY A 305 -3.30 7.75 14.22
CA GLY A 305 -2.62 6.61 13.58
C GLY A 305 -3.47 6.05 12.44
N SER A 306 -3.68 4.73 12.44
CA SER A 306 -4.48 4.02 11.43
C SER A 306 -5.96 3.87 11.81
N ARG A 307 -6.43 4.51 12.90
CA ARG A 307 -7.85 4.43 13.29
C ARG A 307 -8.69 5.21 12.30
N ASP A 308 -9.79 4.62 11.84
CA ASP A 308 -10.77 5.32 11.00
C ASP A 308 -11.68 6.18 11.89
N MET A 309 -11.56 7.49 11.74
CA MET A 309 -12.37 8.48 12.47
C MET A 309 -13.43 9.14 11.58
N GLY A 310 -13.63 8.66 10.35
CA GLY A 310 -14.52 9.28 9.38
C GLY A 310 -14.03 10.64 8.85
N ILE A 311 -12.77 10.97 9.06
CA ILE A 311 -12.11 12.21 8.63
C ILE A 311 -11.05 11.82 7.58
N PRO A 312 -10.83 12.60 6.51
CA PRO A 312 -9.78 12.33 5.54
C PRO A 312 -8.40 12.17 6.20
N THR A 313 -7.64 11.16 5.82
CA THR A 313 -6.36 10.79 6.48
C THR A 313 -5.22 11.78 6.20
N ASP A 314 -5.39 12.67 5.25
CA ASP A 314 -4.50 13.78 4.92
C ASP A 314 -4.82 15.08 5.67
N SER A 315 -5.85 15.06 6.55
CA SER A 315 -6.29 16.21 7.32
C SER A 315 -5.23 16.68 8.31
N ILE A 316 -5.14 18.01 8.47
CA ILE A 316 -4.41 18.66 9.55
C ILE A 316 -5.43 19.12 10.59
N LEU A 317 -5.19 18.71 11.83
CA LEU A 317 -6.10 18.88 12.95
C LEU A 317 -5.56 19.96 13.89
N VAL A 318 -6.47 20.78 14.41
CA VAL A 318 -6.20 21.76 15.45
C VAL A 318 -7.03 21.40 16.67
N PHE A 319 -6.37 20.97 17.72
CA PHE A 319 -6.98 20.71 19.02
C PHE A 319 -6.87 22.01 19.83
N ARG A 320 -7.98 22.57 20.25
CA ARG A 320 -8.02 23.73 21.13
C ARG A 320 -8.35 23.28 22.55
N LEU A 321 -7.40 23.44 23.45
CA LEU A 321 -7.51 23.07 24.86
C LEU A 321 -7.63 24.35 25.70
N LYS A 322 -8.63 24.40 26.58
CA LYS A 322 -8.69 25.36 27.68
C LYS A 322 -8.58 24.59 29.00
N ARG A 323 -7.56 24.87 29.81
CA ARG A 323 -7.48 24.30 31.15
C ARG A 323 -8.42 25.03 32.11
N LEU A 324 -9.25 24.27 32.81
CA LEU A 324 -10.18 24.81 33.82
C LEU A 324 -9.58 24.74 35.21
N SER A 325 -10.18 25.48 36.15
CA SER A 325 -9.88 25.38 37.57
C SER A 325 -10.27 23.98 38.12
N ASP A 326 -9.57 23.52 39.16
CA ASP A 326 -9.82 22.18 39.74
C ASP A 326 -11.22 22.07 40.41
N GLY A 327 -11.98 23.13 40.48
CA GLY A 327 -13.33 23.22 41.06
C GLY A 327 -14.48 23.32 40.06
N GLU A 328 -14.19 23.45 38.77
CA GLU A 328 -15.19 23.59 37.65
C GLU A 328 -15.49 22.28 36.90
#